data_59a2c075e1b4d30b45f27ebd13710e37
#
_entry.id   59a2c075e1b4d30b45f27ebd13710e37
#
_cell.length_a   1.000
_cell.length_b   1.000
_cell.length_c   1.000
_cell.angle_alpha   90.00
_cell.angle_beta   90.00
_cell.angle_gamma   90.00
#
_symmetry.space_group_name_H-M   'P 1'
#
loop_
_entity.id
_entity.type
_entity.pdbx_description
1 polymer ?
#
loop_
_entity_poly.entity_id
_entity_poly.type
_entity_poly.pdbx_seq_one_letter_code
_entity_poly.pdbx_strand_id
1 'polypeptide(L)'
;MTKRKRPSGGRSSRAGVAPCVTGGNGVCQSYNPGHNVHFIHARKVGESPWGWRDGLLSSLDATGSLTVEYATEAGQVEAWHHQDLVAELAVGSPVRVHEGWQMLASSAGWLHLNISAGLGTVEEPAFVELWDDQVTYGVVDLSTGRGVDVPTKGF
;
A
#
# COMPACT_ATOMS: atom_id res chain seq x y z
N MET A 1 -13.16 52.73 10.33
CA MET A 1 -12.99 51.52 9.49
C MET A 1 -12.31 50.45 10.32
N THR A 2 -13.06 49.50 10.82
CA THR A 2 -12.54 48.37 11.59
C THR A 2 -12.05 47.26 10.63
N LYS A 3 -10.74 47.06 10.56
CA LYS A 3 -10.14 45.92 9.83
C LYS A 3 -10.49 44.65 10.58
N ARG A 4 -11.36 43.84 10.02
CA ARG A 4 -11.60 42.47 10.50
C ARG A 4 -10.34 41.64 10.22
N LYS A 5 -9.61 41.34 11.31
CA LYS A 5 -8.50 40.38 11.30
C LYS A 5 -9.10 38.99 10.98
N ARG A 6 -8.77 38.41 9.83
CA ARG A 6 -9.11 37.04 9.55
C ARG A 6 -8.39 36.13 10.56
N PRO A 7 -9.08 35.20 11.19
CA PRO A 7 -8.39 34.20 12.01
C PRO A 7 -7.52 33.38 11.08
N SER A 8 -6.22 33.42 11.29
CA SER A 8 -5.28 32.46 10.73
C SER A 8 -5.61 31.13 11.38
N GLY A 9 -6.34 30.28 10.64
CA GLY A 9 -6.58 28.92 11.01
C GLY A 9 -5.25 28.19 11.09
N GLY A 10 -4.69 28.11 12.29
CA GLY A 10 -3.53 27.29 12.57
C GLY A 10 -3.89 25.85 12.24
N ARG A 11 -3.38 25.33 11.13
CA ARG A 11 -3.39 23.90 10.89
C ARG A 11 -2.52 23.28 11.98
N SER A 12 -3.16 22.58 12.89
CA SER A 12 -2.48 21.74 13.87
C SER A 12 -1.72 20.68 13.07
N SER A 13 -0.43 20.90 12.88
CA SER A 13 0.46 19.89 12.31
C SER A 13 0.60 18.78 13.35
N ARG A 14 -0.01 17.64 13.09
CA ARG A 14 0.28 16.41 13.84
C ARG A 14 1.78 16.15 13.71
N ALA A 15 2.43 15.91 14.84
CA ALA A 15 3.85 15.59 14.87
C ALA A 15 4.12 14.40 13.94
N GLY A 16 5.04 14.56 13.00
CA GLY A 16 5.43 13.52 12.04
C GLY A 16 4.77 13.57 10.66
N VAL A 17 3.83 14.48 10.43
CA VAL A 17 3.19 14.64 9.11
C VAL A 17 3.87 15.78 8.35
N ALA A 18 4.45 15.46 7.20
CA ALA A 18 5.03 16.48 6.33
C ALA A 18 3.90 17.32 5.69
N PRO A 19 4.07 18.66 5.63
CA PRO A 19 3.08 19.52 5.01
C PRO A 19 3.02 19.31 3.51
N CYS A 20 1.88 19.62 2.88
CA CYS A 20 1.77 19.69 1.43
C CYS A 20 2.73 20.73 0.85
N VAL A 21 3.41 20.35 -0.22
CA VAL A 21 4.15 21.29 -1.08
C VAL A 21 3.24 21.62 -2.25
N THR A 22 2.72 22.83 -2.30
CA THR A 22 1.82 23.24 -3.38
C THR A 22 2.56 24.05 -4.42
N GLY A 23 2.38 23.67 -5.69
CA GLY A 23 2.81 24.48 -6.82
C GLY A 23 1.90 25.70 -7.06
N GLY A 24 2.19 26.49 -8.08
CA GLY A 24 1.43 27.69 -8.44
C GLY A 24 -0.03 27.43 -8.81
N ASN A 25 -0.40 26.18 -9.09
CA ASN A 25 -1.77 25.74 -9.38
C ASN A 25 -2.54 25.23 -8.12
N GLY A 26 -1.93 25.30 -6.94
CA GLY A 26 -2.54 24.82 -5.68
C GLY A 26 -2.58 23.29 -5.51
N VAL A 27 -2.04 22.53 -6.46
CA VAL A 27 -1.98 21.06 -6.38
C VAL A 27 -0.77 20.63 -5.56
N CYS A 28 -0.97 19.63 -4.67
CA CYS A 28 0.13 19.06 -3.90
C CYS A 28 1.14 18.36 -4.81
N GLN A 29 2.41 18.68 -4.64
CA GLN A 29 3.54 18.11 -5.37
C GLN A 29 4.43 17.22 -4.50
N SER A 30 4.06 17.01 -3.24
CA SER A 30 4.81 16.15 -2.32
C SER A 30 4.60 14.67 -2.65
N TYR A 31 5.68 13.91 -2.54
CA TYR A 31 5.67 12.44 -2.62
C TYR A 31 5.98 11.77 -1.27
N ASN A 32 5.99 12.54 -0.20
CA ASN A 32 6.14 12.02 1.15
C ASN A 32 4.94 11.12 1.51
N PRO A 33 5.09 10.21 2.50
CA PRO A 33 3.98 9.40 2.98
C PRO A 33 2.75 10.25 3.34
N GLY A 34 1.59 9.82 2.89
CA GLY A 34 0.33 10.54 3.04
C GLY A 34 0.01 11.53 1.92
N HIS A 35 0.86 11.64 0.92
CA HIS A 35 0.70 12.53 -0.23
C HIS A 35 0.58 11.76 -1.55
N ASN A 36 1.18 12.25 -2.62
CA ASN A 36 1.08 11.61 -3.93
C ASN A 36 1.87 10.30 -4.01
N VAL A 37 1.41 9.42 -4.85
CA VAL A 37 2.14 8.20 -5.22
C VAL A 37 3.19 8.55 -6.28
N HIS A 38 4.43 8.24 -6.00
CA HIS A 38 5.49 8.35 -6.99
C HIS A 38 5.50 7.10 -7.88
N PHE A 39 5.68 7.29 -9.19
CA PHE A 39 5.60 6.18 -10.15
C PHE A 39 6.64 5.07 -9.90
N ILE A 40 7.82 5.40 -9.37
CA ILE A 40 8.83 4.40 -8.99
C ILE A 40 8.33 3.54 -7.84
N HIS A 41 7.68 4.14 -6.83
CA HIS A 41 7.08 3.40 -5.71
C HIS A 41 5.95 2.50 -6.21
N ALA A 42 5.06 3.03 -7.05
CA ALA A 42 3.97 2.24 -7.63
C ALA A 42 4.50 1.04 -8.42
N ARG A 43 5.55 1.24 -9.20
CA ARG A 43 6.20 0.17 -9.94
C ARG A 43 6.79 -0.89 -9.01
N LYS A 44 7.55 -0.48 -7.99
CA LYS A 44 8.15 -1.40 -7.03
C LYS A 44 7.11 -2.24 -6.28
N VAL A 45 6.04 -1.61 -5.84
CA VAL A 45 4.93 -2.29 -5.17
C VAL A 45 4.22 -3.24 -6.13
N GLY A 46 4.04 -2.84 -7.40
CA GLY A 46 3.43 -3.68 -8.43
C GLY A 46 4.28 -4.90 -8.83
N GLU A 47 5.60 -4.79 -8.73
CA GLU A 47 6.53 -5.89 -8.97
C GLU A 47 6.62 -6.88 -7.77
N SER A 48 6.16 -6.46 -6.59
CA SER A 48 6.19 -7.27 -5.37
C SER A 48 4.78 -7.75 -5.02
N PRO A 49 4.44 -9.01 -5.30
CA PRO A 49 3.13 -9.56 -4.95
C PRO A 49 2.96 -9.79 -3.44
N TRP A 50 4.06 -9.77 -2.70
CA TRP A 50 4.11 -10.00 -1.27
C TRP A 50 3.94 -8.70 -0.49
N GLY A 51 3.52 -8.81 0.73
CA GLY A 51 3.42 -7.67 1.63
C GLY A 51 2.06 -7.01 1.69
N TRP A 52 1.11 -7.42 0.86
CA TRP A 52 -0.25 -6.96 0.90
C TRP A 52 -1.09 -7.70 1.94
N ARG A 53 -1.89 -6.95 2.70
CA ARG A 53 -2.92 -7.47 3.59
C ARG A 53 -4.27 -6.99 3.13
N ASP A 54 -5.21 -7.91 3.04
CA ASP A 54 -6.61 -7.59 2.75
C ASP A 54 -7.31 -7.12 4.02
N GLY A 55 -8.16 -6.13 3.90
CA GLY A 55 -8.89 -5.57 5.01
C GLY A 55 -10.13 -4.78 4.59
N LEU A 56 -10.81 -4.26 5.57
CA LEU A 56 -11.96 -3.38 5.40
C LEU A 56 -11.63 -2.01 6.00
N LEU A 57 -12.01 -0.97 5.30
CA LEU A 57 -11.93 0.39 5.82
C LEU A 57 -12.92 0.53 6.98
N SER A 58 -12.43 0.58 8.21
CA SER A 58 -13.28 0.61 9.41
C SER A 58 -13.62 2.02 9.87
N SER A 59 -12.77 2.99 9.59
CA SER A 59 -13.04 4.40 9.85
C SER A 59 -12.34 5.31 8.85
N LEU A 60 -12.96 6.44 8.61
CA LEU A 60 -12.43 7.51 7.75
C LEU A 60 -13.06 8.82 8.18
N ASP A 61 -12.25 9.86 8.35
CA ASP A 61 -12.74 11.20 8.65
C ASP A 61 -12.26 12.25 7.62
N ALA A 62 -12.87 13.43 7.67
CA ALA A 62 -12.56 14.54 6.78
C ALA A 62 -11.16 15.13 6.98
N THR A 63 -10.46 14.79 8.08
CA THR A 63 -9.09 15.23 8.35
C THR A 63 -8.06 14.35 7.64
N GLY A 64 -8.50 13.26 7.02
CA GLY A 64 -7.65 12.29 6.33
C GLY A 64 -7.18 11.13 7.21
N SER A 65 -7.62 11.05 8.46
CA SER A 65 -7.34 9.89 9.32
C SER A 65 -8.21 8.72 8.90
N LEU A 66 -7.60 7.56 8.79
CA LEU A 66 -8.28 6.32 8.43
C LEU A 66 -7.76 5.13 9.21
N THR A 67 -8.60 4.14 9.37
CA THR A 67 -8.26 2.86 10.00
C THR A 67 -8.74 1.73 9.09
N VAL A 68 -7.89 0.74 8.87
CA VAL A 68 -8.24 -0.48 8.15
C VAL A 68 -8.12 -1.66 9.11
N GLU A 69 -9.18 -2.41 9.23
CA GLU A 69 -9.19 -3.68 9.98
C GLU A 69 -8.84 -4.82 9.03
N TYR A 70 -7.87 -5.63 9.40
CA TYR A 70 -7.41 -6.73 8.56
C TYR A 70 -8.38 -7.92 8.60
N ALA A 71 -8.56 -8.54 7.44
CA ALA A 71 -9.53 -9.64 7.28
C ALA A 71 -8.95 -11.00 7.65
N THR A 72 -7.66 -11.21 7.46
CA THR A 72 -7.00 -12.52 7.59
C THR A 72 -6.23 -12.71 8.89
N GLU A 73 -5.97 -11.63 9.61
CA GLU A 73 -5.26 -11.64 10.88
C GLU A 73 -5.85 -10.61 11.84
N ALA A 74 -5.73 -10.86 13.13
CA ALA A 74 -6.19 -9.91 14.14
C ALA A 74 -5.29 -8.68 14.14
N GLY A 75 -5.86 -7.51 13.92
CA GLY A 75 -5.16 -6.25 13.94
C GLY A 75 -5.71 -5.24 12.96
N GLN A 76 -5.17 -4.07 13.06
CA GLN A 76 -5.55 -2.92 12.24
C GLN A 76 -4.35 -2.06 11.91
N VAL A 77 -4.49 -1.25 10.89
CA VAL A 77 -3.55 -0.18 10.56
C VAL A 77 -4.23 1.17 10.70
N GLU A 78 -3.52 2.09 11.31
CA GLU A 78 -3.93 3.49 11.43
C GLU A 78 -3.03 4.34 10.54
N ALA A 79 -3.64 5.19 9.74
CA ALA A 79 -2.92 5.98 8.75
C ALA A 79 -3.58 7.33 8.51
N TRP A 80 -2.88 8.15 7.76
CA TRP A 80 -3.35 9.47 7.38
C TRP A 80 -3.04 9.72 5.89
N HIS A 81 -3.93 10.48 5.24
CA HIS A 81 -3.75 11.02 3.91
C HIS A 81 -4.09 12.52 3.89
N HIS A 82 -3.38 13.29 3.07
CA HIS A 82 -3.54 14.75 3.05
C HIS A 82 -4.87 15.23 2.45
N GLN A 83 -5.53 14.37 1.67
CA GLN A 83 -6.83 14.69 1.07
C GLN A 83 -7.97 14.17 1.93
N ASP A 84 -9.12 14.84 1.82
CA ASP A 84 -10.38 14.31 2.31
C ASP A 84 -10.87 13.23 1.34
N LEU A 85 -10.87 11.99 1.81
CA LEU A 85 -11.24 10.81 1.03
C LEU A 85 -12.70 10.37 1.27
N VAL A 86 -13.44 11.08 2.10
CA VAL A 86 -14.81 10.70 2.50
C VAL A 86 -15.75 10.61 1.29
N ALA A 87 -15.51 11.43 0.26
CA ALA A 87 -16.31 11.40 -0.97
C ALA A 87 -15.92 10.24 -1.92
N GLU A 88 -14.72 9.69 -1.78
CA GLU A 88 -14.18 8.71 -2.72
C GLU A 88 -14.20 7.29 -2.17
N LEU A 89 -14.10 7.14 -0.85
CA LEU A 89 -14.05 5.87 -0.15
C LEU A 89 -15.20 5.77 0.85
N ALA A 90 -15.82 4.61 0.92
CA ALA A 90 -16.86 4.33 1.91
C ALA A 90 -16.32 3.43 3.02
N VAL A 91 -16.72 3.70 4.28
CA VAL A 91 -16.48 2.79 5.40
C VAL A 91 -17.13 1.44 5.10
N GLY A 92 -16.41 0.35 5.38
CA GLY A 92 -16.81 -1.02 5.04
C GLY A 92 -16.32 -1.48 3.66
N SER A 93 -15.68 -0.60 2.87
CA SER A 93 -15.12 -0.97 1.57
C SER A 93 -13.93 -1.91 1.72
N PRO A 94 -13.80 -2.92 0.85
CA PRO A 94 -12.62 -3.76 0.81
C PRO A 94 -11.43 -2.96 0.28
N VAL A 95 -10.32 -3.10 0.95
CA VAL A 95 -9.05 -2.46 0.60
C VAL A 95 -7.89 -3.43 0.83
N ARG A 96 -6.75 -3.10 0.28
CA ARG A 96 -5.49 -3.82 0.54
C ARG A 96 -4.44 -2.83 1.01
N VAL A 97 -3.66 -3.19 1.98
CA VAL A 97 -2.60 -2.34 2.53
C VAL A 97 -1.25 -3.04 2.42
N HIS A 98 -0.28 -2.32 1.92
CA HIS A 98 1.12 -2.72 1.92
C HIS A 98 1.86 -1.81 2.93
N GLU A 99 2.06 -2.29 4.16
CA GLU A 99 2.66 -1.46 5.21
C GLU A 99 4.11 -1.08 4.90
N GLY A 100 4.87 -1.98 4.28
CA GLY A 100 6.27 -1.72 3.94
C GLY A 100 6.47 -0.54 2.99
N TRP A 101 5.59 -0.38 2.01
CA TRP A 101 5.58 0.74 1.07
C TRP A 101 4.55 1.82 1.41
N GLN A 102 3.83 1.67 2.51
CA GLN A 102 2.79 2.58 2.97
C GLN A 102 1.74 2.89 1.88
N MET A 103 1.30 1.85 1.19
CA MET A 103 0.34 1.95 0.09
C MET A 103 -0.99 1.33 0.47
N LEU A 104 -2.06 1.97 0.01
CA LEU A 104 -3.42 1.43 0.06
C LEU A 104 -3.95 1.29 -1.36
N ALA A 105 -4.44 0.09 -1.68
CA ALA A 105 -5.17 -0.17 -2.91
C ALA A 105 -6.67 -0.23 -2.62
N SER A 106 -7.43 0.56 -3.35
CA SER A 106 -8.88 0.66 -3.22
C SER A 106 -9.54 0.67 -4.61
N SER A 107 -10.87 0.69 -4.63
CA SER A 107 -11.64 0.90 -5.87
C SER A 107 -11.36 2.26 -6.54
N ALA A 108 -10.93 3.25 -5.78
CA ALA A 108 -10.54 4.57 -6.28
C ALA A 108 -9.09 4.64 -6.78
N GLY A 109 -8.33 3.55 -6.67
CA GLY A 109 -6.91 3.48 -7.04
C GLY A 109 -5.97 3.33 -5.85
N TRP A 110 -4.70 3.58 -6.09
CA TRP A 110 -3.67 3.49 -5.07
C TRP A 110 -3.45 4.83 -4.38
N LEU A 111 -3.29 4.78 -3.07
CA LEU A 111 -3.02 5.93 -2.23
C LEU A 111 -1.72 5.70 -1.44
N HIS A 112 -0.91 6.73 -1.34
CA HIS A 112 0.26 6.74 -0.48
C HIS A 112 -0.15 7.21 0.92
N LEU A 113 0.00 6.35 1.92
CA LEU A 113 -0.40 6.62 3.29
C LEU A 113 0.77 7.04 4.16
N ASN A 114 0.49 7.80 5.20
CA ASN A 114 1.38 7.95 6.34
C ASN A 114 0.85 7.02 7.45
N ILE A 115 1.49 5.89 7.65
CA ILE A 115 1.09 4.89 8.64
C ILE A 115 1.67 5.27 10.00
N SER A 116 0.79 5.41 10.98
CA SER A 116 1.15 5.72 12.36
C SER A 116 1.22 4.51 13.27
N ALA A 117 0.42 3.49 12.98
CA ALA A 117 0.40 2.23 13.71
C ALA A 117 -0.06 1.09 12.80
N GLY A 118 0.53 -0.08 12.94
CA GLY A 118 0.21 -1.25 12.13
C GLY A 118 0.86 -2.51 12.69
N LEU A 119 0.79 -3.59 11.92
CA LEU A 119 1.38 -4.88 12.28
C LEU A 119 2.83 -5.05 11.78
N GLY A 120 3.31 -4.11 10.98
CA GLY A 120 4.61 -4.19 10.33
C GLY A 120 4.55 -4.82 8.93
N THR A 121 5.71 -4.87 8.28
CA THR A 121 5.84 -5.44 6.93
C THR A 121 5.58 -6.94 6.93
N VAL A 122 4.87 -7.39 5.89
CA VAL A 122 4.84 -8.82 5.55
C VAL A 122 6.15 -9.12 4.82
N GLU A 123 6.95 -9.99 5.38
CA GLU A 123 8.18 -10.42 4.74
C GLU A 123 7.85 -11.25 3.49
N GLU A 124 8.65 -11.03 2.45
CA GLU A 124 8.66 -11.95 1.33
C GLU A 124 9.02 -13.33 1.86
N PRO A 125 8.22 -14.37 1.55
CA PRO A 125 8.59 -15.71 1.97
C PRO A 125 10.00 -15.98 1.46
N ALA A 126 10.90 -16.36 2.37
CA ALA A 126 12.24 -16.75 1.98
C ALA A 126 12.13 -17.72 0.82
N PHE A 127 12.81 -17.40 -0.27
CA PHE A 127 12.88 -18.30 -1.41
C PHE A 127 13.54 -19.57 -0.87
N VAL A 128 12.74 -20.53 -0.48
CA VAL A 128 13.23 -21.88 -0.21
C VAL A 128 13.63 -22.37 -1.59
N GLU A 129 14.93 -22.29 -1.89
CA GLU A 129 15.47 -23.09 -2.98
C GLU A 129 15.15 -24.54 -2.64
N LEU A 130 14.05 -25.02 -3.16
CA LEU A 130 13.73 -26.43 -3.19
C LEU A 130 14.64 -27.10 -4.22
N TRP A 131 15.93 -26.94 -4.02
CA TRP A 131 16.94 -27.81 -4.58
C TRP A 131 16.97 -29.08 -3.72
N ASP A 132 15.78 -29.65 -3.52
CA ASP A 132 15.74 -31.04 -3.08
C ASP A 132 16.12 -31.88 -4.29
N ASP A 133 17.10 -32.71 -4.15
CA ASP A 133 17.60 -33.64 -5.19
C ASP A 133 16.52 -34.58 -5.78
N GLN A 134 15.28 -34.37 -5.36
CA GLN A 134 14.10 -35.13 -5.76
C GLN A 134 13.10 -34.34 -6.61
N VAL A 135 13.35 -33.11 -6.98
CA VAL A 135 12.46 -32.37 -7.89
C VAL A 135 12.71 -32.83 -9.32
N THR A 136 11.84 -33.69 -9.79
CA THR A 136 11.79 -34.05 -11.21
C THR A 136 11.21 -32.86 -11.97
N TYR A 137 12.03 -32.14 -12.71
CA TYR A 137 11.54 -31.14 -13.64
C TYR A 137 10.84 -31.84 -14.79
N GLY A 138 9.53 -31.73 -14.85
CA GLY A 138 8.76 -32.15 -16.02
C GLY A 138 9.02 -31.16 -17.16
N VAL A 139 9.79 -31.54 -18.15
CA VAL A 139 9.86 -30.82 -19.41
C VAL A 139 8.66 -31.21 -20.25
N VAL A 140 7.79 -30.25 -20.57
CA VAL A 140 6.67 -30.48 -21.48
C VAL A 140 7.18 -30.25 -22.91
N ASP A 141 7.12 -31.29 -23.73
CA ASP A 141 7.34 -31.13 -25.16
C ASP A 141 6.17 -30.37 -25.78
N LEU A 142 6.44 -29.13 -26.19
CA LEU A 142 5.43 -28.24 -26.75
C LEU A 142 4.87 -28.71 -28.10
N SER A 143 5.53 -29.63 -28.76
CA SER A 143 5.06 -30.17 -30.04
C SER A 143 4.04 -31.31 -29.86
N THR A 144 4.12 -32.04 -28.76
CA THR A 144 3.25 -33.20 -28.49
C THR A 144 2.34 -33.03 -27.29
N GLY A 145 2.57 -32.00 -26.46
CA GLY A 145 1.85 -31.77 -25.21
C GLY A 145 2.07 -32.84 -24.13
N ARG A 146 3.04 -33.72 -24.33
CA ARG A 146 3.37 -34.79 -23.38
C ARG A 146 4.52 -34.36 -22.48
N GLY A 147 4.38 -34.61 -21.19
CA GLY A 147 5.47 -34.49 -20.24
C GLY A 147 6.56 -35.53 -20.50
N VAL A 148 7.80 -35.08 -20.55
CA VAL A 148 8.97 -35.95 -20.63
C VAL A 148 9.65 -35.94 -19.28
N ASP A 149 9.70 -37.06 -18.61
CA ASP A 149 10.50 -37.25 -17.42
C ASP A 149 11.98 -37.19 -17.79
N VAL A 150 12.66 -36.13 -17.41
CA VAL A 150 14.12 -36.03 -17.57
C VAL A 150 14.77 -36.56 -16.30
N PRO A 151 15.46 -37.72 -16.37
CA PRO A 151 16.20 -38.20 -15.21
C PRO A 151 17.34 -37.23 -14.91
N THR A 152 17.30 -36.58 -13.77
CA THR A 152 18.45 -35.83 -13.23
C THR A 152 19.52 -36.82 -12.83
N LYS A 153 20.54 -36.98 -13.66
CA LYS A 153 21.79 -37.61 -13.20
C LYS A 153 22.45 -36.61 -12.24
N GLY A 154 22.54 -36.98 -10.97
CA GLY A 154 23.34 -36.27 -10.01
C GLY A 154 24.77 -36.15 -10.51
N PHE A 155 25.29 -34.96 -10.39
CA PHE A 155 26.74 -34.69 -10.53
C PHE A 155 27.43 -34.90 -9.18
#